data_40f8c869569d89ddc806bbbd545159fc
#
_entry.id   40f8c869569d89ddc806bbbd545159fc
#
_cell.length_a   1.000
_cell.length_b   1.000
_cell.length_c   1.000
_cell.angle_alpha   90.00
_cell.angle_beta   90.00
_cell.angle_gamma   90.00
#
_symmetry.space_group_name_H-M   'P 1'
#
loop_
_entity.id
_entity.type
_entity.pdbx_description
1 polymer ?
#
loop_
_entity_poly.entity_id
_entity_poly.type
_entity_poly.pdbx_seq_one_letter_code
_entity_poly.pdbx_strand_id
1 'polypeptide(L)'
;MKRTAFYAIAVLVVAAAPALPDWVYEGQWGSEGTGPGKFNSPMGVAVASNGDVYVADSINNRIQYFTPTGSYLGTWGSYGGNDGQFRHPNGAAMAPNGNVYALDTDNERVQYFTATGSFLGKWGSQGSGDGQFDSPFGIAVAPNGNVYVADTDNCRVQYFTSSGSFLGKWGMYGSGNGQFNCPMGVAVSPSGARVYVGDRLNFRVQYFTSSGSYVGKWGSQGSGDGQFNRPYGVATAPNASVFVADIFNQRIQYFTPVGSFLGKWGTRGSGNGQFYSPHGVTVSPTGARAYVADTFNDRVQYFRESFPAVVPSSVGRIKALFR
;
A
#
# COMPACT_ATOMS: atom_id res chain seq x y z
N MET A 1 -9.92 -66.71 -33.40
CA MET A 1 -9.83 -65.27 -33.49
C MET A 1 -9.57 -64.71 -32.10
N LYS A 2 -8.32 -64.28 -31.79
CA LYS A 2 -7.98 -63.67 -30.50
C LYS A 2 -8.15 -62.18 -30.66
N ARG A 3 -9.05 -61.56 -29.88
CA ARG A 3 -9.24 -60.11 -29.84
C ARG A 3 -8.20 -59.52 -28.86
N THR A 4 -7.26 -58.73 -29.38
CA THR A 4 -6.30 -57.97 -28.59
C THR A 4 -6.98 -56.65 -28.19
N ALA A 5 -7.20 -56.46 -26.90
CA ALA A 5 -7.73 -55.19 -26.37
C ALA A 5 -6.56 -54.22 -26.17
N PHE A 6 -6.61 -53.06 -26.85
CA PHE A 6 -5.71 -51.95 -26.59
C PHE A 6 -6.28 -51.10 -25.45
N TYR A 7 -5.58 -51.03 -24.32
CA TYR A 7 -5.85 -50.08 -23.28
C TYR A 7 -5.09 -48.77 -23.57
N ALA A 8 -5.82 -47.73 -23.84
CA ALA A 8 -5.23 -46.38 -23.90
C ALA A 8 -5.01 -45.85 -22.49
N ILE A 9 -3.76 -45.67 -22.11
CA ILE A 9 -3.40 -44.98 -20.84
C ILE A 9 -3.48 -43.49 -21.11
N ALA A 10 -4.52 -42.84 -20.59
CA ALA A 10 -4.59 -41.37 -20.56
C ALA A 10 -3.60 -40.83 -19.50
N VAL A 11 -2.49 -40.27 -19.93
CA VAL A 11 -1.58 -39.56 -19.04
C VAL A 11 -2.20 -38.19 -18.74
N LEU A 12 -2.75 -38.04 -17.54
CA LEU A 12 -3.21 -36.74 -17.04
C LEU A 12 -1.98 -35.86 -16.72
N VAL A 13 -1.63 -34.97 -17.62
CA VAL A 13 -0.62 -33.94 -17.34
C VAL A 13 -1.29 -32.90 -16.45
N VAL A 14 -1.12 -33.02 -15.13
CA VAL A 14 -1.46 -31.96 -14.20
C VAL A 14 -0.39 -30.88 -14.39
N ALA A 15 -0.72 -29.82 -15.11
CA ALA A 15 0.11 -28.63 -15.13
C ALA A 15 0.16 -28.08 -13.70
N ALA A 16 1.35 -28.07 -13.08
CA ALA A 16 1.53 -27.41 -11.81
C ALA A 16 1.13 -25.93 -11.99
N ALA A 17 0.28 -25.43 -11.09
CA ALA A 17 -0.01 -24.00 -11.06
C ALA A 17 1.31 -23.24 -10.98
N PRO A 18 1.49 -22.13 -11.72
CA PRO A 18 2.68 -21.32 -11.60
C PRO A 18 2.84 -20.92 -10.13
N ALA A 19 4.04 -21.14 -9.58
CA ALA A 19 4.33 -20.72 -8.23
C ALA A 19 4.12 -19.20 -8.15
N LEU A 20 3.46 -18.75 -7.07
CA LEU A 20 3.25 -17.32 -6.83
C LEU A 20 4.61 -16.62 -6.66
N PRO A 21 4.76 -15.39 -7.13
CA PRO A 21 6.00 -14.64 -6.95
C PRO A 21 6.27 -14.42 -5.47
N ASP A 22 7.53 -14.62 -5.06
CA ASP A 22 8.00 -14.23 -3.73
C ASP A 22 8.52 -12.79 -3.77
N TRP A 23 8.40 -12.07 -2.66
CA TRP A 23 8.99 -10.74 -2.49
C TRP A 23 10.29 -10.86 -1.72
N VAL A 24 11.41 -10.61 -2.41
CA VAL A 24 12.77 -10.78 -1.90
C VAL A 24 13.36 -9.41 -1.58
N TYR A 25 13.97 -9.29 -0.40
CA TYR A 25 14.71 -8.10 0.00
C TYR A 25 15.75 -7.72 -1.06
N GLU A 26 15.76 -6.47 -1.49
CA GLU A 26 16.70 -5.94 -2.47
C GLU A 26 17.60 -4.86 -1.85
N GLY A 27 17.07 -4.07 -0.90
CA GLY A 27 17.84 -3.03 -0.24
C GLY A 27 17.01 -2.19 0.74
N GLN A 28 17.69 -1.19 1.31
CA GLN A 28 17.11 -0.24 2.24
C GLN A 28 17.89 1.07 2.27
N TRP A 29 17.25 2.11 2.79
CA TRP A 29 17.88 3.37 3.14
C TRP A 29 17.21 4.00 4.37
N GLY A 30 17.93 4.92 4.99
CA GLY A 30 17.47 5.61 6.19
C GLY A 30 18.09 5.07 7.46
N SER A 31 18.07 5.89 8.46
CA SER A 31 18.41 5.64 9.86
C SER A 31 17.86 6.79 10.69
N GLU A 32 17.71 6.59 11.99
CA GLU A 32 17.27 7.65 12.92
C GLU A 32 18.05 8.96 12.75
N GLY A 33 17.33 10.08 12.72
CA GLY A 33 17.90 11.41 12.71
C GLY A 33 17.11 12.44 11.91
N THR A 34 17.67 13.66 11.81
CA THR A 34 17.06 14.84 11.18
C THR A 34 17.73 15.27 9.88
N GLY A 35 18.91 14.73 9.56
CA GLY A 35 19.65 15.07 8.33
C GLY A 35 18.98 14.55 7.05
N PRO A 36 19.51 14.94 5.86
CA PRO A 36 19.09 14.37 4.60
C PRO A 36 19.21 12.84 4.58
N GLY A 37 18.16 12.15 4.13
CA GLY A 37 18.14 10.68 4.07
C GLY A 37 17.99 9.99 5.42
N LYS A 38 17.89 10.71 6.52
CA LYS A 38 17.57 10.19 7.86
C LYS A 38 16.10 10.41 8.16
N PHE A 39 15.52 9.56 8.99
CA PHE A 39 14.10 9.60 9.35
C PHE A 39 13.89 9.63 10.86
N ASN A 40 12.70 10.05 11.24
CA ASN A 40 12.16 9.83 12.57
C ASN A 40 10.70 9.41 12.41
N SER A 41 10.44 8.11 12.59
CA SER A 41 9.14 7.48 12.37
C SER A 41 8.58 7.75 10.95
N PRO A 42 9.22 7.27 9.86
CA PRO A 42 8.65 7.37 8.52
C PRO A 42 7.35 6.57 8.44
N MET A 43 6.27 7.19 7.95
CA MET A 43 4.93 6.61 7.94
C MET A 43 4.45 6.26 6.52
N GLY A 44 4.00 7.26 5.77
CA GLY A 44 3.51 7.09 4.41
C GLY A 44 4.64 6.99 3.40
N VAL A 45 4.48 6.12 2.41
CA VAL A 45 5.41 6.00 1.28
C VAL A 45 4.61 5.95 -0.02
N ALA A 46 5.05 6.71 -1.02
CA ALA A 46 4.44 6.76 -2.36
C ALA A 46 5.52 6.72 -3.45
N VAL A 47 5.16 6.22 -4.63
CA VAL A 47 6.08 6.14 -5.77
C VAL A 47 5.50 6.90 -6.95
N ALA A 48 6.30 7.77 -7.55
CA ALA A 48 5.97 8.50 -8.75
C ALA A 48 6.09 7.64 -10.02
N SER A 49 5.54 8.11 -11.13
CA SER A 49 5.61 7.41 -12.42
C SER A 49 7.03 7.23 -12.96
N ASN A 50 7.96 8.12 -12.59
CA ASN A 50 9.40 8.01 -12.91
C ASN A 50 10.16 7.07 -11.96
N GLY A 51 9.50 6.54 -10.93
CA GLY A 51 10.05 5.64 -9.91
C GLY A 51 10.57 6.33 -8.65
N ASP A 52 10.61 7.67 -8.57
CA ASP A 52 11.03 8.37 -7.36
C ASP A 52 10.09 8.07 -6.19
N VAL A 53 10.68 7.92 -5.00
CA VAL A 53 9.99 7.48 -3.79
C VAL A 53 9.86 8.64 -2.82
N TYR A 54 8.64 8.94 -2.41
CA TYR A 54 8.29 10.02 -1.47
C TYR A 54 7.91 9.41 -0.12
N VAL A 55 8.48 9.95 0.95
CA VAL A 55 8.32 9.43 2.32
C VAL A 55 7.87 10.56 3.25
N ALA A 56 6.77 10.32 3.94
CA ALA A 56 6.33 11.18 5.04
C ALA A 56 7.17 10.87 6.28
N ASP A 57 8.09 11.77 6.60
CA ASP A 57 9.00 11.72 7.74
C ASP A 57 8.32 12.42 8.93
N SER A 58 7.42 11.66 9.58
CA SER A 58 6.34 12.18 10.41
C SER A 58 6.81 13.05 11.56
N ILE A 59 7.70 12.55 12.41
CA ILE A 59 8.17 13.31 13.59
C ILE A 59 9.10 14.46 13.16
N ASN A 60 9.79 14.33 12.03
CA ASN A 60 10.58 15.43 11.46
C ASN A 60 9.72 16.47 10.70
N ASN A 61 8.41 16.28 10.60
CA ASN A 61 7.44 17.22 10.01
C ASN A 61 7.80 17.65 8.58
N ARG A 62 8.18 16.67 7.73
CA ARG A 62 8.62 16.93 6.36
C ARG A 62 8.26 15.75 5.42
N ILE A 63 8.34 16.02 4.13
CA ILE A 63 8.39 14.99 3.09
C ILE A 63 9.82 14.96 2.54
N GLN A 64 10.39 13.76 2.39
CA GLN A 64 11.64 13.55 1.68
C GLN A 64 11.38 12.72 0.42
N TYR A 65 12.19 12.90 -0.63
CA TYR A 65 12.10 12.08 -1.81
C TYR A 65 13.46 11.58 -2.30
N PHE A 66 13.43 10.42 -2.95
CA PHE A 66 14.60 9.60 -3.23
C PHE A 66 14.49 8.96 -4.61
N THR A 67 15.62 8.58 -5.19
CA THR A 67 15.64 7.66 -6.33
C THR A 67 15.03 6.30 -5.96
N PRO A 68 14.70 5.44 -6.94
CA PRO A 68 14.17 4.09 -6.67
C PRO A 68 15.07 3.19 -5.80
N THR A 69 16.32 3.54 -5.62
CA THR A 69 17.32 2.79 -4.83
C THR A 69 17.77 3.54 -3.58
N GLY A 70 17.11 4.68 -3.24
CA GLY A 70 17.30 5.38 -1.98
C GLY A 70 18.32 6.50 -1.97
N SER A 71 18.85 6.97 -3.13
CA SER A 71 19.67 8.18 -3.16
C SER A 71 18.77 9.40 -2.89
N TYR A 72 19.15 10.23 -1.90
CA TYR A 72 18.41 11.43 -1.53
C TYR A 72 18.38 12.44 -2.68
N LEU A 73 17.19 12.96 -2.98
CA LEU A 73 16.96 13.97 -4.03
C LEU A 73 16.54 15.31 -3.45
N GLY A 74 15.78 15.30 -2.34
CA GLY A 74 15.34 16.56 -1.73
C GLY A 74 14.33 16.38 -0.61
N THR A 75 13.93 17.51 -0.03
CA THR A 75 12.96 17.56 1.07
C THR A 75 12.23 18.89 1.09
N TRP A 76 11.02 18.89 1.63
CA TRP A 76 10.29 20.11 2.00
C TRP A 76 9.46 19.86 3.25
N GLY A 77 9.09 20.96 3.89
CA GLY A 77 8.31 20.97 5.11
C GLY A 77 9.14 21.30 6.35
N SER A 78 8.46 21.80 7.35
CA SER A 78 8.94 22.07 8.69
C SER A 78 7.76 22.07 9.65
N TYR A 79 8.01 21.96 10.94
CA TYR A 79 6.94 22.04 11.94
C TYR A 79 6.17 23.37 11.87
N GLY A 80 4.83 23.30 11.82
CA GLY A 80 3.96 24.46 11.87
C GLY A 80 2.60 24.27 11.22
N GLY A 81 1.82 25.36 11.11
CA GLY A 81 0.47 25.38 10.54
C GLY A 81 0.32 26.21 9.25
N ASN A 82 1.40 26.89 8.80
CA ASN A 82 1.37 27.67 7.56
C ASN A 82 1.41 26.77 6.31
N ASP A 83 1.28 27.35 5.13
CA ASP A 83 1.40 26.66 3.86
C ASP A 83 2.80 26.05 3.70
N GLY A 84 2.85 24.76 3.34
CA GLY A 84 4.10 23.99 3.25
C GLY A 84 4.69 23.55 4.58
N GLN A 85 4.12 23.94 5.72
CA GLN A 85 4.49 23.41 7.04
C GLN A 85 3.57 22.24 7.41
N PHE A 86 4.05 21.35 8.29
CA PHE A 86 3.35 20.15 8.73
C PHE A 86 3.36 19.99 10.25
N ARG A 87 2.37 19.21 10.72
CA ARG A 87 2.38 18.57 12.04
C ARG A 87 2.08 17.09 11.86
N HIS A 88 3.08 16.26 12.08
CA HIS A 88 3.03 14.80 11.91
C HIS A 88 2.40 14.39 10.56
N PRO A 89 3.03 14.66 9.40
CA PRO A 89 2.52 14.18 8.12
C PRO A 89 2.58 12.64 8.10
N ASN A 90 1.43 11.98 7.95
CA ASN A 90 1.35 10.52 8.04
C ASN A 90 1.09 9.84 6.69
N GLY A 91 0.43 10.49 5.75
CA GLY A 91 0.13 9.94 4.43
C GLY A 91 0.82 10.72 3.32
N ALA A 92 1.26 10.00 2.29
CA ALA A 92 1.70 10.58 1.03
C ALA A 92 1.10 9.80 -0.14
N ALA A 93 0.68 10.49 -1.20
CA ALA A 93 0.16 9.89 -2.43
C ALA A 93 0.59 10.67 -3.65
N MET A 94 0.83 9.95 -4.75
CA MET A 94 1.15 10.54 -6.05
C MET A 94 -0.06 10.60 -6.96
N ALA A 95 -0.26 11.73 -7.60
CA ALA A 95 -1.27 11.86 -8.63
C ALA A 95 -0.72 11.54 -10.02
N PRO A 96 -1.59 11.17 -10.98
CA PRO A 96 -1.17 10.92 -12.37
C PRO A 96 -0.51 12.13 -13.05
N ASN A 97 -0.81 13.35 -12.62
CA ASN A 97 -0.21 14.59 -13.12
C ASN A 97 1.15 14.93 -12.48
N GLY A 98 1.66 14.08 -11.58
CA GLY A 98 2.93 14.26 -10.88
C GLY A 98 2.86 15.10 -9.60
N ASN A 99 1.69 15.58 -9.19
CA ASN A 99 1.53 16.26 -7.91
C ASN A 99 1.61 15.28 -6.73
N VAL A 100 2.19 15.74 -5.63
CA VAL A 100 2.31 15.02 -4.36
C VAL A 100 1.26 15.52 -3.39
N TYR A 101 0.44 14.63 -2.86
CA TYR A 101 -0.53 14.93 -1.80
C TYR A 101 0.01 14.40 -0.48
N ALA A 102 -0.01 15.23 0.55
CA ALA A 102 0.42 14.89 1.89
C ALA A 102 -0.71 15.14 2.90
N LEU A 103 -0.96 14.17 3.77
CA LEU A 103 -1.82 14.35 4.93
C LEU A 103 -1.01 15.03 6.04
N ASP A 104 -1.45 16.20 6.42
CA ASP A 104 -0.95 16.99 7.53
C ASP A 104 -1.85 16.72 8.73
N THR A 105 -1.62 15.55 9.36
CA THR A 105 -2.59 14.88 10.24
C THR A 105 -3.02 15.73 11.41
N ASP A 106 -2.08 16.28 12.19
CA ASP A 106 -2.42 17.08 13.38
C ASP A 106 -2.82 18.54 13.05
N ASN A 107 -2.75 18.93 11.78
CA ASN A 107 -3.37 20.15 11.26
C ASN A 107 -4.72 19.87 10.57
N GLU A 108 -5.18 18.61 10.56
CA GLU A 108 -6.48 18.18 10.04
C GLU A 108 -6.74 18.60 8.59
N ARG A 109 -5.71 18.46 7.74
CA ARG A 109 -5.79 18.94 6.35
C ARG A 109 -4.99 18.06 5.38
N VAL A 110 -5.32 18.19 4.12
CA VAL A 110 -4.50 17.73 2.99
C VAL A 110 -3.78 18.94 2.41
N GLN A 111 -2.49 18.80 2.12
CA GLN A 111 -1.73 19.75 1.30
C GLN A 111 -1.24 19.05 0.03
N TYR A 112 -1.12 19.79 -1.08
CA TYR A 112 -0.56 19.23 -2.29
C TYR A 112 0.49 20.16 -2.92
N PHE A 113 1.44 19.52 -3.60
CA PHE A 113 2.70 20.12 -4.02
C PHE A 113 3.08 19.64 -5.42
N THR A 114 3.96 20.38 -6.09
CA THR A 114 4.70 19.84 -7.23
C THR A 114 5.60 18.67 -6.77
N ALA A 115 6.13 17.89 -7.71
CA ALA A 115 7.09 16.82 -7.43
C ALA A 115 8.35 17.29 -6.66
N THR A 116 8.71 18.56 -6.74
CA THR A 116 9.86 19.16 -6.07
C THR A 116 9.52 19.96 -4.79
N GLY A 117 8.23 19.89 -4.36
CA GLY A 117 7.78 20.45 -3.09
C GLY A 117 7.29 21.90 -3.11
N SER A 118 7.05 22.51 -4.30
CA SER A 118 6.37 23.82 -4.36
C SER A 118 4.90 23.64 -3.98
N PHE A 119 4.46 24.42 -2.97
CA PHE A 119 3.06 24.39 -2.52
C PHE A 119 2.11 24.83 -3.61
N LEU A 120 1.02 24.05 -3.81
CA LEU A 120 -0.02 24.33 -4.81
C LEU A 120 -1.39 24.61 -4.18
N GLY A 121 -1.67 24.04 -3.00
CA GLY A 121 -2.92 24.26 -2.32
C GLY A 121 -3.16 23.31 -1.15
N LYS A 122 -4.29 23.53 -0.47
CA LYS A 122 -4.70 22.72 0.68
C LYS A 122 -6.22 22.75 0.86
N TRP A 123 -6.73 21.76 1.57
CA TRP A 123 -8.12 21.76 2.08
C TRP A 123 -8.20 20.94 3.36
N GLY A 124 -9.28 21.14 4.09
CA GLY A 124 -9.55 20.46 5.37
C GLY A 124 -9.40 21.40 6.57
N SER A 125 -10.07 21.03 7.62
CA SER A 125 -10.00 21.62 8.97
C SER A 125 -10.56 20.61 9.95
N GLN A 126 -10.29 20.78 11.24
CA GLN A 126 -10.81 19.90 12.28
C GLN A 126 -12.34 19.90 12.30
N GLY A 127 -12.95 18.72 12.42
CA GLY A 127 -14.37 18.52 12.59
C GLY A 127 -14.94 17.28 11.93
N SER A 128 -16.28 17.15 11.96
CA SER A 128 -17.02 16.01 11.42
C SER A 128 -17.91 16.36 10.20
N GLY A 129 -17.93 17.63 9.77
CA GLY A 129 -18.63 18.07 8.57
C GLY A 129 -17.99 17.57 7.27
N ASP A 130 -18.61 17.90 6.12
CA ASP A 130 -18.07 17.60 4.81
C ASP A 130 -16.80 18.42 4.56
N GLY A 131 -15.72 17.74 4.17
CA GLY A 131 -14.42 18.36 4.00
C GLY A 131 -13.65 18.67 5.29
N GLN A 132 -14.23 18.38 6.47
CA GLN A 132 -13.54 18.42 7.75
C GLN A 132 -13.00 17.03 8.11
N PHE A 133 -11.94 16.97 8.90
CA PHE A 133 -11.27 15.74 9.31
C PHE A 133 -11.09 15.66 10.82
N ASP A 134 -10.90 14.43 11.31
CA ASP A 134 -10.45 14.13 12.64
C ASP A 134 -9.40 13.00 12.55
N SER A 135 -8.13 13.35 12.78
CA SER A 135 -6.97 12.45 12.64
C SER A 135 -6.94 11.71 11.29
N PRO A 136 -6.95 12.39 10.13
CA PRO A 136 -6.89 11.71 8.83
C PRO A 136 -5.55 11.01 8.65
N PHE A 137 -5.55 9.74 8.21
CA PHE A 137 -4.32 8.94 8.19
C PHE A 137 -3.92 8.41 6.82
N GLY A 138 -4.82 7.82 6.07
CA GLY A 138 -4.56 7.27 4.74
C GLY A 138 -5.04 8.19 3.64
N ILE A 139 -4.25 8.29 2.58
CA ILE A 139 -4.59 9.05 1.37
C ILE A 139 -4.23 8.26 0.12
N ALA A 140 -5.09 8.31 -0.89
CA ALA A 140 -4.83 7.74 -2.20
C ALA A 140 -5.40 8.63 -3.30
N VAL A 141 -4.75 8.64 -4.46
CA VAL A 141 -5.22 9.35 -5.64
C VAL A 141 -5.61 8.32 -6.71
N ALA A 142 -6.80 8.46 -7.24
CA ALA A 142 -7.31 7.62 -8.32
C ALA A 142 -6.74 8.04 -9.69
N PRO A 143 -6.81 7.16 -10.71
CA PRO A 143 -6.38 7.50 -12.07
C PRO A 143 -7.10 8.69 -12.69
N ASN A 144 -8.32 9.00 -12.25
CA ASN A 144 -9.10 10.18 -12.68
C ASN A 144 -8.74 11.46 -11.90
N GLY A 145 -7.80 11.39 -10.95
CA GLY A 145 -7.37 12.51 -10.11
C GLY A 145 -8.19 12.70 -8.81
N ASN A 146 -9.25 11.94 -8.57
CA ASN A 146 -9.98 12.02 -7.31
C ASN A 146 -9.12 11.56 -6.14
N VAL A 147 -9.19 12.28 -5.02
CA VAL A 147 -8.40 12.04 -3.80
C VAL A 147 -9.30 11.43 -2.73
N TYR A 148 -8.89 10.29 -2.19
CA TYR A 148 -9.59 9.55 -1.13
C TYR A 148 -8.82 9.67 0.17
N VAL A 149 -9.49 9.98 1.27
CA VAL A 149 -8.90 10.18 2.59
C VAL A 149 -9.62 9.31 3.61
N ALA A 150 -8.88 8.50 4.33
CA ALA A 150 -9.38 7.82 5.53
C ALA A 150 -9.39 8.82 6.68
N ASP A 151 -10.60 9.23 7.06
CA ASP A 151 -10.91 10.18 8.13
C ASP A 151 -11.15 9.35 9.41
N THR A 152 -10.03 9.02 10.06
CA THR A 152 -9.88 7.88 10.98
C THR A 152 -10.79 7.96 12.18
N ASP A 153 -10.75 9.07 12.94
CA ASP A 153 -11.52 9.19 14.17
C ASP A 153 -12.99 9.52 13.89
N ASN A 154 -13.32 10.05 12.71
CA ASN A 154 -14.68 10.11 12.20
C ASN A 154 -15.19 8.76 11.62
N CYS A 155 -14.39 7.72 11.61
CA CYS A 155 -14.74 6.37 11.13
C CYS A 155 -15.35 6.35 9.72
N ARG A 156 -14.81 7.14 8.79
CA ARG A 156 -15.32 7.29 7.43
C ARG A 156 -14.20 7.43 6.40
N VAL A 157 -14.56 7.33 5.13
CA VAL A 157 -13.74 7.77 4.00
C VAL A 157 -14.43 8.94 3.34
N GLN A 158 -13.69 10.00 3.02
CA GLN A 158 -14.15 11.12 2.21
C GLN A 158 -13.38 11.14 0.89
N TYR A 159 -14.01 11.64 -0.20
CA TYR A 159 -13.30 11.81 -1.45
C TYR A 159 -13.59 13.17 -2.09
N PHE A 160 -12.61 13.65 -2.83
CA PHE A 160 -12.50 15.02 -3.31
C PHE A 160 -12.04 15.06 -4.76
N THR A 161 -12.26 16.18 -5.43
CA THR A 161 -11.53 16.50 -6.66
C THR A 161 -10.03 16.69 -6.36
N SER A 162 -9.20 16.74 -7.39
CA SER A 162 -7.76 17.03 -7.27
C SER A 162 -7.45 18.39 -6.63
N SER A 163 -8.40 19.33 -6.62
CA SER A 163 -8.27 20.66 -5.98
C SER A 163 -8.95 20.76 -4.61
N GLY A 164 -9.51 19.64 -4.08
CA GLY A 164 -10.10 19.57 -2.74
C GLY A 164 -11.59 19.87 -2.65
N SER A 165 -12.34 19.98 -3.77
CA SER A 165 -13.79 20.08 -3.69
C SER A 165 -14.38 18.74 -3.25
N PHE A 166 -15.22 18.76 -2.19
CA PHE A 166 -15.87 17.58 -1.66
C PHE A 166 -16.81 16.95 -2.69
N LEU A 167 -16.70 15.64 -2.89
CA LEU A 167 -17.51 14.84 -3.81
C LEU A 167 -18.44 13.86 -3.08
N GLY A 168 -18.03 13.38 -1.89
CA GLY A 168 -18.84 12.45 -1.13
C GLY A 168 -18.06 11.78 0.02
N LYS A 169 -18.80 10.97 0.77
CA LYS A 169 -18.26 10.20 1.91
C LYS A 169 -19.05 8.94 2.14
N TRP A 170 -18.45 7.97 2.82
CA TRP A 170 -19.12 6.77 3.32
C TRP A 170 -18.45 6.27 4.58
N GLY A 171 -19.18 5.47 5.34
CA GLY A 171 -18.73 4.89 6.60
C GLY A 171 -19.32 5.56 7.81
N MET A 172 -19.32 4.82 8.89
CA MET A 172 -19.65 5.23 10.26
C MET A 172 -19.02 4.23 11.22
N TYR A 173 -18.92 4.57 12.49
CA TYR A 173 -18.43 3.65 13.51
C TYR A 173 -19.24 2.35 13.55
N GLY A 174 -18.54 1.21 13.61
CA GLY A 174 -19.13 -0.10 13.79
C GLY A 174 -18.34 -1.23 13.15
N SER A 175 -18.92 -2.45 13.17
CA SER A 175 -18.31 -3.68 12.63
C SER A 175 -19.09 -4.31 11.46
N GLY A 176 -20.23 -3.72 11.07
CA GLY A 176 -21.03 -4.16 9.94
C GLY A 176 -20.34 -3.90 8.59
N ASN A 177 -21.00 -4.30 7.50
CA ASN A 177 -20.55 -3.99 6.15
C ASN A 177 -20.65 -2.49 5.89
N GLY A 178 -19.56 -1.88 5.41
CA GLY A 178 -19.48 -0.44 5.21
C GLY A 178 -19.30 0.41 6.47
N GLN A 179 -19.27 -0.22 7.66
CA GLN A 179 -18.91 0.44 8.92
C GLN A 179 -17.43 0.24 9.22
N PHE A 180 -16.82 1.15 9.95
CA PHE A 180 -15.40 1.13 10.29
C PHE A 180 -15.15 1.28 11.78
N ASN A 181 -14.03 0.75 12.23
CA ASN A 181 -13.46 1.06 13.52
C ASN A 181 -11.98 1.45 13.31
N CYS A 182 -11.72 2.77 13.28
CA CYS A 182 -10.41 3.31 13.03
C CYS A 182 -9.86 2.93 11.62
N PRO A 183 -10.51 3.35 10.49
CA PRO A 183 -9.98 3.12 9.14
C PRO A 183 -8.66 3.86 8.97
N MET A 184 -7.62 3.18 8.46
CA MET A 184 -6.28 3.73 8.35
C MET A 184 -5.83 3.88 6.89
N GLY A 185 -5.36 2.83 6.27
CA GLY A 185 -4.91 2.87 4.88
C GLY A 185 -6.07 2.91 3.90
N VAL A 186 -5.90 3.68 2.84
CA VAL A 186 -6.80 3.68 1.69
C VAL A 186 -5.98 3.50 0.42
N ALA A 187 -6.49 2.70 -0.52
CA ALA A 187 -5.88 2.51 -1.84
C ALA A 187 -6.95 2.43 -2.92
N VAL A 188 -6.61 2.84 -4.14
CA VAL A 188 -7.51 2.77 -5.30
C VAL A 188 -6.94 1.80 -6.32
N SER A 189 -7.77 0.94 -6.89
CA SER A 189 -7.34 0.00 -7.94
C SER A 189 -6.79 0.75 -9.17
N PRO A 190 -5.90 0.13 -9.96
CA PRO A 190 -5.36 0.74 -11.18
C PRO A 190 -6.43 1.16 -12.20
N SER A 191 -7.58 0.50 -12.19
CA SER A 191 -8.75 0.87 -13.03
C SER A 191 -9.58 2.03 -12.46
N GLY A 192 -9.33 2.45 -11.20
CA GLY A 192 -10.18 3.41 -10.50
C GLY A 192 -11.52 2.86 -10.00
N ALA A 193 -11.86 1.60 -10.31
CA ALA A 193 -13.18 1.05 -10.04
C ALA A 193 -13.42 0.64 -8.58
N ARG A 194 -12.34 0.41 -7.81
CA ARG A 194 -12.41 -0.08 -6.43
C ARG A 194 -11.55 0.76 -5.49
N VAL A 195 -12.06 0.95 -4.28
CA VAL A 195 -11.34 1.57 -3.16
C VAL A 195 -11.23 0.55 -2.04
N TYR A 196 -10.02 0.30 -1.56
CA TYR A 196 -9.70 -0.63 -0.48
C TYR A 196 -9.38 0.16 0.77
N VAL A 197 -9.90 -0.28 1.92
CA VAL A 197 -9.74 0.42 3.21
C VAL A 197 -9.31 -0.58 4.28
N GLY A 198 -8.19 -0.31 4.93
CA GLY A 198 -7.74 -1.03 6.11
C GLY A 198 -8.56 -0.63 7.32
N ASP A 199 -9.44 -1.52 7.79
CA ASP A 199 -10.34 -1.34 8.94
C ASP A 199 -9.66 -1.91 10.18
N ARG A 200 -8.77 -1.09 10.77
CA ARG A 200 -7.71 -1.47 11.71
C ARG A 200 -8.21 -2.25 12.92
N LEU A 201 -9.19 -1.73 13.62
CA LEU A 201 -9.69 -2.33 14.87
C LEU A 201 -10.80 -3.39 14.64
N ASN A 202 -11.25 -3.55 13.40
CA ASN A 202 -12.06 -4.69 12.94
C ASN A 202 -11.19 -5.79 12.28
N PHE A 203 -9.86 -5.64 12.22
CA PHE A 203 -8.90 -6.64 11.73
C PHE A 203 -9.21 -7.15 10.31
N ARG A 204 -9.63 -6.25 9.42
CA ARG A 204 -10.06 -6.60 8.06
C ARG A 204 -9.69 -5.53 7.05
N VAL A 205 -9.79 -5.88 5.79
CA VAL A 205 -9.86 -4.92 4.68
C VAL A 205 -11.26 -4.97 4.10
N GLN A 206 -11.86 -3.82 3.86
CA GLN A 206 -13.12 -3.70 3.12
C GLN A 206 -12.84 -3.03 1.77
N TYR A 207 -13.65 -3.36 0.75
CA TYR A 207 -13.53 -2.70 -0.54
C TYR A 207 -14.90 -2.27 -1.08
N PHE A 208 -14.85 -1.17 -1.83
CA PHE A 208 -16.01 -0.39 -2.24
C PHE A 208 -15.89 -0.04 -3.72
N THR A 209 -17.00 0.38 -4.33
CA THR A 209 -16.95 1.11 -5.60
C THR A 209 -16.27 2.47 -5.38
N SER A 210 -15.90 3.16 -6.46
CA SER A 210 -15.33 4.52 -6.39
C SER A 210 -16.25 5.57 -5.73
N SER A 211 -17.56 5.30 -5.66
CA SER A 211 -18.56 6.15 -4.98
C SER A 211 -18.92 5.69 -3.58
N GLY A 212 -18.27 4.64 -3.04
CA GLY A 212 -18.44 4.19 -1.66
C GLY A 212 -19.49 3.09 -1.43
N SER A 213 -20.09 2.48 -2.47
CA SER A 213 -20.95 1.32 -2.29
C SER A 213 -20.12 0.10 -1.87
N TYR A 214 -20.49 -0.56 -0.77
CA TYR A 214 -19.82 -1.76 -0.27
C TYR A 214 -19.86 -2.89 -1.30
N VAL A 215 -18.73 -3.54 -1.54
CA VAL A 215 -18.60 -4.67 -2.46
C VAL A 215 -18.22 -5.95 -1.70
N GLY A 216 -17.26 -5.86 -0.76
CA GLY A 216 -16.82 -7.03 -0.02
C GLY A 216 -15.78 -6.72 1.04
N LYS A 217 -15.32 -7.78 1.70
CA LYS A 217 -14.29 -7.69 2.76
C LYS A 217 -13.55 -9.00 2.90
N TRP A 218 -12.36 -8.95 3.49
CA TRP A 218 -11.62 -10.13 3.96
C TRP A 218 -10.83 -9.79 5.21
N GLY A 219 -10.39 -10.83 5.91
CA GLY A 219 -9.60 -10.73 7.13
C GLY A 219 -10.40 -11.01 8.38
N SER A 220 -9.68 -11.40 9.42
CA SER A 220 -10.13 -11.58 10.79
C SER A 220 -8.94 -11.41 11.72
N GLN A 221 -9.16 -11.25 13.02
CA GLN A 221 -8.08 -11.15 13.99
C GLN A 221 -7.24 -12.42 14.04
N GLY A 222 -5.92 -12.30 13.99
CA GLY A 222 -4.98 -13.41 14.13
C GLY A 222 -3.64 -13.19 13.44
N SER A 223 -2.83 -14.28 13.39
CA SER A 223 -1.50 -14.31 12.78
C SER A 223 -1.39 -15.29 11.60
N GLY A 224 -2.44 -16.03 11.28
CA GLY A 224 -2.52 -16.93 10.13
C GLY A 224 -2.54 -16.17 8.80
N ASP A 225 -2.54 -16.92 7.70
CA ASP A 225 -2.65 -16.37 6.35
C ASP A 225 -4.03 -15.75 6.14
N GLY A 226 -4.07 -14.51 5.67
CA GLY A 226 -5.30 -13.74 5.53
C GLY A 226 -5.88 -13.20 6.84
N GLN A 227 -5.27 -13.50 7.99
CA GLN A 227 -5.62 -12.86 9.27
C GLN A 227 -4.74 -11.64 9.53
N PHE A 228 -5.22 -10.70 10.30
CA PHE A 228 -4.52 -9.45 10.62
C PHE A 228 -4.44 -9.18 12.12
N ASN A 229 -3.39 -8.48 12.52
CA ASN A 229 -3.33 -7.81 13.80
C ASN A 229 -3.06 -6.31 13.55
N ARG A 230 -4.15 -5.55 13.41
CA ARG A 230 -4.17 -4.13 13.06
C ARG A 230 -3.62 -3.85 11.65
N PRO A 231 -4.36 -4.18 10.57
CA PRO A 231 -3.99 -3.79 9.21
C PRO A 231 -3.96 -2.26 9.10
N TYR A 232 -2.91 -1.74 8.45
CA TYR A 232 -2.65 -0.30 8.43
C TYR A 232 -2.53 0.22 6.99
N GLY A 233 -1.33 0.30 6.43
CA GLY A 233 -1.12 0.70 5.05
C GLY A 233 -1.72 -0.30 4.08
N VAL A 234 -2.41 0.20 3.06
CA VAL A 234 -2.94 -0.58 1.95
C VAL A 234 -2.44 0.02 0.65
N ALA A 235 -2.02 -0.82 -0.27
CA ALA A 235 -1.60 -0.41 -1.62
C ALA A 235 -2.13 -1.37 -2.67
N THR A 236 -2.20 -0.91 -3.92
CA THR A 236 -2.53 -1.74 -5.08
C THR A 236 -1.37 -1.76 -6.06
N ALA A 237 -1.06 -2.92 -6.60
CA ALA A 237 -0.09 -3.08 -7.68
C ALA A 237 -0.75 -2.90 -9.06
N PRO A 238 0.02 -2.68 -10.14
CA PRO A 238 -0.50 -2.58 -11.51
C PRO A 238 -1.31 -3.80 -11.97
N ASN A 239 -0.98 -4.99 -11.46
CA ASN A 239 -1.74 -6.23 -11.68
C ASN A 239 -3.01 -6.35 -10.81
N ALA A 240 -3.36 -5.27 -10.09
CA ALA A 240 -4.47 -5.16 -9.16
C ALA A 240 -4.35 -6.00 -7.87
N SER A 241 -3.23 -6.65 -7.59
CA SER A 241 -2.98 -7.27 -6.27
C SER A 241 -2.99 -6.20 -5.18
N VAL A 242 -3.49 -6.57 -4.00
CA VAL A 242 -3.64 -5.67 -2.84
C VAL A 242 -2.64 -6.05 -1.77
N PHE A 243 -1.81 -5.10 -1.34
CA PHE A 243 -0.79 -5.24 -0.31
C PHE A 243 -1.25 -4.58 0.97
N VAL A 244 -1.03 -5.24 2.11
CA VAL A 244 -1.49 -4.77 3.42
C VAL A 244 -0.36 -4.88 4.43
N ALA A 245 -0.04 -3.78 5.08
CA ALA A 245 0.87 -3.74 6.22
C ALA A 245 0.13 -4.25 7.48
N ASP A 246 0.57 -5.38 8.01
CA ASP A 246 0.01 -6.07 9.18
C ASP A 246 0.91 -5.79 10.38
N ILE A 247 0.73 -4.60 10.99
CA ILE A 247 1.68 -3.94 11.88
C ILE A 247 2.15 -4.82 13.03
N PHE A 248 1.21 -5.36 13.83
CA PHE A 248 1.59 -6.12 15.01
C PHE A 248 2.05 -7.56 14.71
N ASN A 249 1.76 -8.06 13.50
CA ASN A 249 2.36 -9.29 12.99
C ASN A 249 3.70 -9.04 12.30
N GLN A 250 4.14 -7.77 12.17
CA GLN A 250 5.44 -7.37 11.64
C GLN A 250 5.70 -7.92 10.22
N ARG A 251 4.68 -7.84 9.36
CA ARG A 251 4.72 -8.41 8.01
C ARG A 251 3.92 -7.60 7.01
N ILE A 252 4.16 -7.85 5.74
CA ILE A 252 3.28 -7.46 4.64
C ILE A 252 2.60 -8.72 4.13
N GLN A 253 1.30 -8.66 3.87
CA GLN A 253 0.54 -9.68 3.17
C GLN A 253 0.03 -9.12 1.85
N TYR A 254 -0.12 -9.98 0.82
CA TYR A 254 -0.71 -9.54 -0.44
C TYR A 254 -1.77 -10.54 -0.92
N PHE A 255 -2.74 -10.00 -1.65
CA PHE A 255 -4.01 -10.65 -1.97
C PHE A 255 -4.43 -10.38 -3.40
N THR A 256 -5.31 -11.24 -3.94
CA THR A 256 -6.06 -10.92 -5.14
C THR A 256 -6.98 -9.72 -4.92
N PRO A 257 -7.52 -9.09 -5.97
CA PRO A 257 -8.46 -7.97 -5.84
C PRO A 257 -9.75 -8.26 -5.05
N VAL A 258 -10.03 -9.52 -4.76
CA VAL A 258 -11.20 -9.96 -4.00
C VAL A 258 -10.84 -10.60 -2.65
N GLY A 259 -9.56 -10.54 -2.25
CA GLY A 259 -9.09 -10.92 -0.93
C GLY A 259 -8.61 -12.36 -0.77
N SER A 260 -8.40 -13.14 -1.86
CA SER A 260 -7.71 -14.42 -1.74
C SER A 260 -6.23 -14.19 -1.43
N PHE A 261 -5.71 -14.85 -0.39
CA PHE A 261 -4.32 -14.75 0.01
C PHE A 261 -3.39 -15.27 -1.09
N LEU A 262 -2.35 -14.50 -1.40
CA LEU A 262 -1.32 -14.84 -2.37
C LEU A 262 0.04 -15.10 -1.72
N GLY A 263 0.38 -14.36 -0.64
CA GLY A 263 1.64 -14.53 0.04
C GLY A 263 1.89 -13.47 1.10
N LYS A 264 3.04 -13.59 1.74
CA LYS A 264 3.48 -12.67 2.80
C LYS A 264 4.99 -12.67 2.92
N TRP A 265 5.54 -11.58 3.47
CA TRP A 265 6.94 -11.52 3.88
C TRP A 265 7.10 -10.63 5.11
N GLY A 266 8.24 -10.76 5.77
CA GLY A 266 8.59 -10.01 6.96
C GLY A 266 8.38 -10.79 8.25
N THR A 267 9.23 -10.48 9.22
CA THR A 267 9.20 -10.95 10.61
C THR A 267 9.69 -9.82 11.51
N ARG A 268 9.45 -9.91 12.83
CA ARG A 268 9.92 -8.89 13.77
C ARG A 268 11.43 -8.81 13.82
N GLY A 269 11.99 -7.61 13.71
CA GLY A 269 13.41 -7.35 13.90
C GLY A 269 13.92 -6.13 13.16
N SER A 270 15.25 -5.94 13.16
CA SER A 270 15.96 -4.85 12.48
C SER A 270 16.85 -5.32 11.33
N GLY A 271 16.94 -6.64 11.07
CA GLY A 271 17.69 -7.19 9.95
C GLY A 271 17.03 -6.93 8.59
N ASN A 272 17.68 -7.37 7.52
CA ASN A 272 17.18 -7.30 6.15
C ASN A 272 15.89 -8.13 6.01
N GLY A 273 14.82 -7.53 5.50
CA GLY A 273 13.51 -8.18 5.38
C GLY A 273 12.77 -8.37 6.69
N GLN A 274 13.30 -7.91 7.81
CA GLN A 274 12.62 -7.85 9.10
C GLN A 274 12.04 -6.44 9.31
N PHE A 275 10.96 -6.34 10.08
CA PHE A 275 10.26 -5.08 10.34
C PHE A 275 10.07 -4.83 11.83
N TYR A 276 9.99 -3.55 12.17
CA TYR A 276 9.46 -3.11 13.44
C TYR A 276 8.38 -2.04 13.21
N SER A 277 7.13 -2.50 13.30
CA SER A 277 5.93 -1.69 13.01
C SER A 277 5.92 -1.12 11.57
N PRO A 278 5.82 -1.97 10.51
CA PRO A 278 5.72 -1.49 9.14
C PRO A 278 4.37 -0.79 8.93
N HIS A 279 4.36 0.52 8.63
CA HIS A 279 3.14 1.30 8.47
C HIS A 279 2.74 1.46 7.01
N GLY A 280 3.54 2.16 6.23
CA GLY A 280 3.28 2.42 4.82
C GLY A 280 3.80 1.30 3.92
N VAL A 281 3.03 0.91 2.92
CA VAL A 281 3.45 0.04 1.83
C VAL A 281 3.02 0.65 0.51
N THR A 282 3.84 0.54 -0.52
CA THR A 282 3.50 0.95 -1.90
C THR A 282 4.20 0.04 -2.90
N VAL A 283 3.70 0.01 -4.13
CA VAL A 283 4.28 -0.78 -5.22
C VAL A 283 4.63 0.16 -6.37
N SER A 284 5.76 -0.07 -7.01
CA SER A 284 6.19 0.73 -8.16
C SER A 284 5.19 0.64 -9.31
N PRO A 285 5.12 1.66 -10.19
CA PRO A 285 4.25 1.66 -11.37
C PRO A 285 4.48 0.50 -12.33
N THR A 286 5.67 -0.10 -12.30
CA THR A 286 6.01 -1.28 -13.09
C THR A 286 5.59 -2.60 -12.42
N GLY A 287 5.21 -2.57 -11.14
CA GLY A 287 4.97 -3.76 -10.33
C GLY A 287 6.24 -4.47 -9.83
N ALA A 288 7.43 -4.04 -10.28
CA ALA A 288 8.68 -4.76 -10.04
C ALA A 288 9.22 -4.62 -8.61
N ARG A 289 8.84 -3.55 -7.88
CA ARG A 289 9.31 -3.28 -6.52
C ARG A 289 8.17 -2.90 -5.59
N ALA A 290 8.26 -3.37 -4.34
CA ALA A 290 7.47 -2.90 -3.22
C ALA A 290 8.38 -2.14 -2.24
N TYR A 291 7.88 -1.04 -1.69
CA TYR A 291 8.56 -0.22 -0.70
C TYR A 291 7.76 -0.21 0.59
N VAL A 292 8.44 -0.36 1.72
CA VAL A 292 7.82 -0.43 3.05
C VAL A 292 8.48 0.58 3.98
N ALA A 293 7.69 1.46 4.56
CA ALA A 293 8.12 2.31 5.67
C ALA A 293 8.21 1.44 6.94
N ASP A 294 9.42 1.10 7.33
CA ASP A 294 9.76 0.31 8.51
C ASP A 294 9.96 1.26 9.69
N THR A 295 8.84 1.73 10.23
CA THR A 295 8.67 2.95 10.99
C THR A 295 9.56 3.03 12.22
N PHE A 296 9.58 2.00 13.06
CA PHE A 296 10.39 2.02 14.29
C PHE A 296 11.83 1.53 14.10
N ASN A 297 12.22 1.21 12.87
CA ASN A 297 13.60 1.06 12.46
C ASN A 297 14.11 2.30 11.69
N ASP A 298 13.32 3.36 11.57
CA ASP A 298 13.64 4.63 10.93
C ASP A 298 14.24 4.48 9.53
N ARG A 299 13.65 3.59 8.72
CA ARG A 299 14.13 3.27 7.37
C ARG A 299 13.01 2.96 6.40
N VAL A 300 13.33 2.95 5.13
CA VAL A 300 12.53 2.34 4.07
C VAL A 300 13.26 1.11 3.55
N GLN A 301 12.58 -0.01 3.48
CA GLN A 301 13.06 -1.22 2.81
C GLN A 301 12.36 -1.40 1.47
N TYR A 302 13.07 -1.94 0.48
CA TYR A 302 12.47 -2.29 -0.80
C TYR A 302 12.77 -3.72 -1.20
N PHE A 303 11.79 -4.28 -1.87
CA PHE A 303 11.73 -5.69 -2.23
C PHE A 303 11.44 -5.79 -3.73
N ARG A 304 12.02 -6.76 -4.39
CA ARG A 304 11.70 -7.10 -5.77
C ARG A 304 10.81 -8.32 -5.84
N GLU A 305 9.94 -8.35 -6.82
CA GLU A 305 9.21 -9.54 -7.19
C GLU A 305 10.19 -10.56 -7.80
N SER A 306 10.22 -11.78 -7.24
CA SER A 306 11.01 -12.88 -7.80
C SER A 306 10.06 -13.96 -8.28
N PHE A 307 10.11 -14.27 -9.57
CA PHE A 307 9.49 -15.48 -10.06
C PHE A 307 10.40 -16.66 -9.73
N PRO A 308 9.89 -17.80 -9.22
CA PRO A 308 10.70 -19.00 -9.09
C PRO A 308 11.27 -19.34 -10.46
N ALA A 309 12.57 -19.68 -10.48
CA ALA A 309 13.21 -20.11 -11.71
C ALA A 309 12.36 -21.20 -12.35
N VAL A 310 11.97 -21.02 -13.62
CA VAL A 310 11.30 -22.08 -14.38
C VAL A 310 12.28 -23.24 -14.41
N VAL A 311 12.04 -24.26 -13.60
CA VAL A 311 12.80 -25.52 -13.71
C VAL A 311 12.48 -26.06 -15.11
N PRO A 312 13.45 -26.15 -16.04
CA PRO A 312 13.18 -26.69 -17.33
C PRO A 312 12.57 -28.07 -17.13
N SER A 313 11.31 -28.25 -17.49
CA SER A 313 10.68 -29.55 -17.45
C SER A 313 11.53 -30.50 -18.30
N SER A 314 11.88 -31.66 -17.74
CA SER A 314 12.68 -32.69 -18.38
C SER A 314 12.02 -33.37 -19.60
N VAL A 315 11.16 -32.63 -20.32
CA VAL A 315 10.51 -33.07 -21.56
C VAL A 315 11.51 -33.32 -22.71
N GLY A 316 12.76 -32.85 -22.56
CA GLY A 316 13.81 -33.08 -23.55
C GLY A 316 14.40 -34.52 -23.58
N ARG A 317 14.13 -35.38 -22.61
CA ARG A 317 14.73 -36.73 -22.55
C ARG A 317 13.88 -37.87 -23.10
N ILE A 318 12.66 -37.63 -23.54
CA ILE A 318 11.78 -38.72 -24.04
C ILE A 318 12.01 -39.06 -25.53
N LYS A 319 12.75 -38.24 -26.28
CA LYS A 319 13.03 -38.52 -27.71
C LYS A 319 14.11 -39.59 -27.98
N ALA A 320 14.78 -40.12 -26.93
CA ALA A 320 15.86 -41.10 -27.10
C ALA A 320 15.43 -42.57 -26.87
N LEU A 321 14.16 -42.85 -26.60
CA LEU A 321 13.69 -44.21 -26.29
C LEU A 321 12.87 -44.88 -27.43
N PHE A 322 12.73 -44.21 -28.58
CA PHE A 322 12.09 -44.78 -29.75
C PHE A 322 13.00 -44.64 -30.97
N ARG A 323 14.11 -45.39 -30.98
CA ARG A 323 14.85 -45.79 -32.14
C ARG A 323 15.13 -47.30 -32.06
#